data_34e01b4346eebce5da5de85619df2aac
#
_entry.id   34e01b4346eebce5da5de85619df2aac
#
_cell.length_a   1.000
_cell.length_b   1.000
_cell.length_c   1.000
_cell.angle_alpha   90.00
_cell.angle_beta   90.00
_cell.angle_gamma   90.00
#
_symmetry.space_group_name_H-M   'P 1'
#
loop_
_entity.id
_entity.type
_entity.pdbx_description
1 polymer ?
#
loop_
_entity_poly.entity_id
_entity_poly.type
_entity_poly.pdbx_seq_one_letter_code
_entity_poly.pdbx_strand_id
1 'polypeptide(L)'
;MLGGENADYNALIAEEAGVKKEDVISSDMFLYPRQHGVVFGMENEFIASPRLDDLQCAFSATEAFLNAENKEKLLISAVFDNEEVGSLTKQGADSTFLTDTVRRIASALNIPEAEWLRKMPDSFMLSADNAHAVHPNYTEKCDQTNRCYLNGGIVIKYSANQKYTTDSVSAAVFGEICRKAEVPVMIFHNRSDMAGGSTLGNISNGHLSLNTVDIGIPQLAMHSCVETAGEKDTAYMVKAMTAFYNADIRQTADGMYTF
;
A
#
# COMPACT_ATOMS: atom_id res chain seq x y z
N MET A 1 26.23 -12.53 -9.48
CA MET A 1 27.56 -12.17 -10.03
C MET A 1 27.70 -12.84 -11.38
N LEU A 2 27.95 -12.06 -12.41
CA LEU A 2 28.42 -12.59 -13.70
C LEU A 2 29.84 -13.08 -13.46
N GLY A 3 30.06 -14.39 -13.49
CA GLY A 3 31.34 -14.98 -13.12
C GLY A 3 32.40 -14.81 -14.22
N GLY A 4 33.50 -14.11 -13.89
CA GLY A 4 34.69 -14.02 -14.70
C GLY A 4 34.92 -12.65 -15.34
N GLU A 5 36.19 -12.34 -15.54
CA GLU A 5 36.64 -11.05 -16.11
C GLU A 5 36.20 -10.81 -17.56
N ASN A 6 35.74 -11.85 -18.26
CA ASN A 6 35.32 -11.81 -19.68
C ASN A 6 33.83 -12.09 -19.89
N ALA A 7 32.98 -11.94 -18.86
CA ALA A 7 31.55 -12.16 -19.02
C ALA A 7 30.94 -11.09 -19.94
N ASP A 8 30.38 -11.52 -21.08
CA ASP A 8 29.68 -10.64 -22.02
C ASP A 8 28.21 -10.49 -21.60
N TYR A 9 27.92 -9.39 -20.90
CA TYR A 9 26.62 -9.06 -20.37
C TYR A 9 25.53 -8.98 -21.47
N ASN A 10 25.84 -8.31 -22.59
CA ASN A 10 24.87 -8.17 -23.69
C ASN A 10 24.63 -9.51 -24.40
N ALA A 11 25.62 -10.40 -24.47
CA ALA A 11 25.41 -11.73 -25.00
C ALA A 11 24.48 -12.57 -24.11
N LEU A 12 24.61 -12.47 -22.79
CA LEU A 12 23.70 -13.16 -21.87
C LEU A 12 22.26 -12.65 -21.97
N ILE A 13 22.08 -11.32 -22.09
CA ILE A 13 20.75 -10.74 -22.29
C ILE A 13 20.14 -11.20 -23.62
N ALA A 14 20.92 -11.20 -24.70
CA ALA A 14 20.48 -11.61 -26.01
C ALA A 14 20.06 -13.08 -26.04
N GLU A 15 20.82 -13.96 -25.39
CA GLU A 15 20.51 -15.37 -25.23
C GLU A 15 19.19 -15.58 -24.49
N GLU A 16 19.01 -14.92 -23.33
CA GLU A 16 17.79 -15.00 -22.52
C GLU A 16 16.56 -14.45 -23.25
N ALA A 17 16.73 -13.36 -24.00
CA ALA A 17 15.68 -12.73 -24.78
C ALA A 17 15.40 -13.43 -26.12
N GLY A 18 16.25 -14.38 -26.55
CA GLY A 18 16.12 -15.08 -27.83
C GLY A 18 16.35 -14.18 -29.06
N VAL A 19 17.20 -13.15 -28.91
CA VAL A 19 17.54 -12.19 -29.97
C VAL A 19 19.04 -12.20 -30.25
N LYS A 20 19.48 -11.49 -31.30
CA LYS A 20 20.92 -11.30 -31.54
C LYS A 20 21.48 -10.22 -30.64
N LYS A 21 22.76 -10.31 -30.31
CA LYS A 21 23.45 -9.33 -29.45
C LYS A 21 23.36 -7.91 -30.01
N GLU A 22 23.47 -7.74 -31.31
CA GLU A 22 23.36 -6.44 -31.99
C GLU A 22 21.96 -5.84 -31.93
N ASP A 23 20.93 -6.63 -31.62
CA ASP A 23 19.55 -6.16 -31.46
C ASP A 23 19.25 -5.66 -30.03
N VAL A 24 20.17 -5.89 -29.09
CA VAL A 24 20.06 -5.36 -27.71
C VAL A 24 20.51 -3.90 -27.71
N ILE A 25 19.55 -2.99 -27.72
CA ILE A 25 19.82 -1.53 -27.74
C ILE A 25 20.06 -1.02 -26.31
N SER A 26 19.26 -1.46 -25.36
CA SER A 26 19.33 -1.06 -23.94
C SER A 26 18.66 -2.13 -23.08
N SER A 27 18.95 -2.10 -21.78
CA SER A 27 18.32 -3.01 -20.83
C SER A 27 18.23 -2.39 -19.42
N ASP A 28 17.12 -2.67 -18.73
CA ASP A 28 16.94 -2.43 -17.31
C ASP A 28 17.00 -3.76 -16.57
N MET A 29 17.93 -3.88 -15.62
CA MET A 29 18.19 -5.13 -14.91
C MET A 29 18.04 -4.93 -13.41
N PHE A 30 17.31 -5.85 -12.76
CA PHE A 30 17.04 -5.83 -11.35
C PHE A 30 17.53 -7.11 -10.68
N LEU A 31 18.12 -6.98 -9.51
CA LEU A 31 18.47 -8.12 -8.68
C LEU A 31 17.30 -8.47 -7.78
N TYR A 32 17.00 -9.75 -7.65
CA TYR A 32 15.99 -10.23 -6.72
C TYR A 32 16.42 -11.54 -6.05
N PRO A 33 16.02 -11.78 -4.80
CA PRO A 33 16.25 -13.05 -4.13
C PRO A 33 15.36 -14.14 -4.77
N ARG A 34 15.96 -15.29 -5.08
CA ARG A 34 15.23 -16.44 -5.63
C ARG A 34 14.59 -17.32 -4.55
N GLN A 35 14.78 -16.98 -3.31
CA GLN A 35 14.20 -17.73 -2.19
C GLN A 35 12.67 -17.55 -2.21
N HIS A 36 11.96 -18.68 -2.10
CA HIS A 36 10.51 -18.67 -1.93
C HIS A 36 10.15 -18.23 -0.53
N GLY A 37 8.95 -17.65 -0.38
CA GLY A 37 8.38 -17.37 0.92
C GLY A 37 8.16 -18.65 1.73
N VAL A 38 8.30 -18.54 3.04
CA VAL A 38 8.08 -19.65 3.97
C VAL A 38 7.23 -19.18 5.15
N VAL A 39 6.40 -20.09 5.66
CA VAL A 39 5.74 -19.93 6.95
C VAL A 39 6.62 -20.58 8.01
N PHE A 40 6.80 -19.93 9.14
CA PHE A 40 7.69 -20.40 10.22
C PHE A 40 7.18 -19.92 11.59
N GLY A 41 7.92 -20.32 12.64
CA GLY A 41 7.55 -20.13 14.03
C GLY A 41 7.06 -21.43 14.66
N MET A 42 6.96 -21.49 15.98
CA MET A 42 6.52 -22.70 16.69
C MET A 42 5.06 -23.08 16.36
N GLU A 43 4.24 -22.07 16.07
CA GLU A 43 2.81 -22.19 15.74
C GLU A 43 2.51 -21.77 14.30
N ASN A 44 3.55 -21.65 13.46
CA ASN A 44 3.46 -21.13 12.09
C ASN A 44 2.91 -19.68 12.03
N GLU A 45 3.26 -18.89 13.01
CA GLU A 45 2.70 -17.55 13.21
C GLU A 45 3.36 -16.46 12.38
N PHE A 46 4.44 -16.76 11.63
CA PHE A 46 5.18 -15.80 10.83
C PHE A 46 5.33 -16.22 9.38
N ILE A 47 5.47 -15.23 8.52
CA ILE A 47 5.82 -15.37 7.11
C ILE A 47 7.17 -14.68 6.90
N ALA A 48 8.09 -15.36 6.21
CA ALA A 48 9.31 -14.74 5.70
C ALA A 48 9.32 -14.81 4.18
N SER A 49 9.44 -13.67 3.52
CA SER A 49 9.44 -13.55 2.07
C SER A 49 10.17 -12.28 1.63
N PRO A 50 10.81 -12.27 0.45
CA PRO A 50 11.19 -10.99 -0.15
C PRO A 50 9.96 -10.21 -0.60
N ARG A 51 10.06 -8.87 -0.60
CA ARG A 51 9.07 -7.96 -1.17
C ARG A 51 7.66 -8.09 -0.56
N LEU A 52 7.57 -8.33 0.76
CA LEU A 52 6.31 -8.17 1.48
C LEU A 52 5.86 -6.71 1.39
N ASP A 53 6.81 -5.82 1.51
CA ASP A 53 6.68 -4.40 1.17
C ASP A 53 6.91 -4.19 -0.34
N ASP A 54 5.89 -3.78 -1.13
CA ASP A 54 4.51 -3.68 -0.65
C ASP A 54 3.56 -4.60 -1.44
N LEU A 55 4.07 -5.76 -1.89
CA LEU A 55 3.23 -6.75 -2.55
C LEU A 55 2.14 -7.31 -1.63
N GLN A 56 2.33 -7.25 -0.32
CA GLN A 56 1.36 -7.76 0.64
C GLN A 56 0.10 -6.87 0.69
N CYS A 57 0.23 -5.55 0.71
CA CYS A 57 -0.91 -4.65 0.62
C CYS A 57 -1.51 -4.63 -0.79
N ALA A 58 -0.68 -4.67 -1.84
CA ALA A 58 -1.16 -4.75 -3.23
C ALA A 58 -2.01 -6.00 -3.47
N PHE A 59 -1.58 -7.17 -2.97
CA PHE A 59 -2.36 -8.41 -2.97
C PHE A 59 -3.66 -8.25 -2.19
N SER A 60 -3.58 -7.71 -0.97
CA SER A 60 -4.75 -7.56 -0.09
C SER A 60 -5.81 -6.63 -0.71
N ALA A 61 -5.38 -5.52 -1.32
CA ALA A 61 -6.27 -4.58 -2.00
C ALA A 61 -6.94 -5.22 -3.22
N THR A 62 -6.18 -5.99 -4.01
CA THR A 62 -6.70 -6.69 -5.19
C THR A 62 -7.71 -7.77 -4.79
N GLU A 63 -7.36 -8.59 -3.80
CA GLU A 63 -8.24 -9.66 -3.30
C GLU A 63 -9.54 -9.09 -2.72
N ALA A 64 -9.44 -8.03 -1.92
CA ALA A 64 -10.60 -7.33 -1.37
C ALA A 64 -11.50 -6.72 -2.46
N PHE A 65 -10.89 -6.13 -3.49
CA PHE A 65 -11.62 -5.58 -4.63
C PHE A 65 -12.40 -6.65 -5.40
N LEU A 66 -11.79 -7.81 -5.64
CA LEU A 66 -12.43 -8.93 -6.33
C LEU A 66 -13.59 -9.54 -5.54
N ASN A 67 -13.54 -9.46 -4.20
CA ASN A 67 -14.58 -9.96 -3.30
C ASN A 67 -15.62 -8.89 -2.90
N ALA A 68 -15.52 -7.67 -3.44
CA ALA A 68 -16.44 -6.58 -3.14
C ALA A 68 -17.79 -6.78 -3.85
N GLU A 69 -18.89 -6.52 -3.14
CA GLU A 69 -20.26 -6.70 -3.63
C GLU A 69 -21.04 -5.38 -3.80
N ASN A 70 -20.44 -4.23 -3.41
CA ASN A 70 -21.09 -2.93 -3.48
C ASN A 70 -21.34 -2.53 -4.95
N LYS A 71 -22.59 -2.24 -5.27
CA LYS A 71 -23.02 -1.82 -6.62
C LYS A 71 -23.41 -0.35 -6.72
N GLU A 72 -23.41 0.36 -5.62
CA GLU A 72 -23.81 1.77 -5.53
C GLU A 72 -22.64 2.74 -5.69
N LYS A 73 -21.42 2.25 -5.58
CA LYS A 73 -20.19 3.03 -5.64
C LYS A 73 -19.32 2.60 -6.82
N LEU A 74 -18.55 3.52 -7.34
CA LEU A 74 -17.45 3.21 -8.24
C LEU A 74 -16.26 2.74 -7.39
N LEU A 75 -16.00 1.43 -7.41
CA LEU A 75 -14.89 0.84 -6.69
C LEU A 75 -13.64 0.86 -7.57
N ILE A 76 -12.52 1.23 -7.00
CA ILE A 76 -11.24 1.31 -7.69
C ILE A 76 -10.16 0.67 -6.82
N SER A 77 -9.35 -0.19 -7.41
CA SER A 77 -8.08 -0.64 -6.86
C SER A 77 -6.98 -0.18 -7.81
N ALA A 78 -6.02 0.59 -7.31
CA ALA A 78 -4.91 1.10 -8.11
C ALA A 78 -3.59 0.66 -7.46
N VAL A 79 -2.73 0.03 -8.26
CA VAL A 79 -1.38 -0.36 -7.85
C VAL A 79 -0.41 0.47 -8.67
N PHE A 80 0.48 1.17 -7.98
CA PHE A 80 1.50 2.01 -8.57
C PHE A 80 2.84 1.30 -8.59
N ASP A 81 3.72 1.75 -9.47
CA ASP A 81 5.11 1.33 -9.54
C ASP A 81 6.03 2.45 -9.01
N ASN A 82 7.29 2.11 -8.77
CA ASN A 82 8.34 3.05 -8.38
C ASN A 82 8.09 3.82 -7.06
N GLU A 83 7.32 3.27 -6.13
CA GLU A 83 7.12 3.88 -4.82
C GLU A 83 8.45 4.05 -4.10
N GLU A 84 9.26 2.99 -4.02
CA GLU A 84 10.53 2.89 -3.30
C GLU A 84 11.64 3.82 -3.81
N VAL A 85 11.46 4.38 -4.99
CA VAL A 85 12.37 5.35 -5.62
C VAL A 85 11.74 6.74 -5.75
N GLY A 86 10.63 7.01 -5.05
CA GLY A 86 10.04 8.33 -4.85
C GLY A 86 8.83 8.66 -5.70
N SER A 87 8.21 7.70 -6.39
CA SER A 87 6.93 7.85 -7.13
C SER A 87 6.92 8.87 -8.28
N LEU A 88 8.05 9.47 -8.66
CA LEU A 88 8.15 10.60 -9.59
C LEU A 88 8.17 10.21 -11.09
N THR A 89 7.71 9.02 -11.42
CA THR A 89 7.67 8.51 -12.80
C THR A 89 6.25 8.42 -13.32
N LYS A 90 6.08 8.20 -14.63
CA LYS A 90 4.75 8.10 -15.29
C LYS A 90 3.85 6.98 -14.72
N GLN A 91 4.40 5.99 -14.06
CA GLN A 91 3.70 4.86 -13.42
C GLN A 91 3.63 4.98 -11.89
N GLY A 92 4.22 6.02 -11.31
CA GLY A 92 4.23 6.28 -9.88
C GLY A 92 3.02 7.07 -9.40
N ALA A 93 2.87 7.17 -8.08
CA ALA A 93 1.75 7.86 -7.45
C ALA A 93 1.72 9.39 -7.72
N ASP A 94 2.85 10.01 -8.07
CA ASP A 94 2.96 11.43 -8.44
C ASP A 94 2.62 11.71 -9.92
N SER A 95 2.25 10.69 -10.67
CA SER A 95 1.80 10.85 -12.05
C SER A 95 0.32 11.21 -12.16
N THR A 96 -0.10 11.63 -13.34
CA THR A 96 -1.52 11.83 -13.64
C THR A 96 -2.28 10.54 -13.96
N PHE A 97 -1.60 9.38 -13.88
CA PHE A 97 -2.15 8.07 -14.27
C PHE A 97 -3.51 7.78 -13.60
N LEU A 98 -3.60 7.92 -12.28
CA LEU A 98 -4.83 7.67 -11.56
C LEU A 98 -5.92 8.69 -11.97
N THR A 99 -5.60 9.97 -11.91
CA THR A 99 -6.54 11.05 -12.20
C THR A 99 -7.09 10.96 -13.63
N ASP A 100 -6.21 10.74 -14.62
CA ASP A 100 -6.61 10.62 -16.01
C ASP A 100 -7.45 9.36 -16.25
N THR A 101 -7.10 8.24 -15.61
CA THR A 101 -7.86 6.99 -15.70
C THR A 101 -9.26 7.17 -15.14
N VAL A 102 -9.39 7.74 -13.95
CA VAL A 102 -10.69 7.90 -13.29
C VAL A 102 -11.56 8.91 -14.03
N ARG A 103 -10.99 10.00 -14.57
CA ARG A 103 -11.71 10.94 -15.45
C ARG A 103 -12.19 10.28 -16.74
N ARG A 104 -11.38 9.42 -17.36
CA ARG A 104 -11.79 8.65 -18.53
C ARG A 104 -12.94 7.70 -18.21
N ILE A 105 -12.93 7.05 -17.06
CA ILE A 105 -14.03 6.21 -16.59
C ILE A 105 -15.29 7.04 -16.40
N ALA A 106 -15.20 8.19 -15.70
CA ALA A 106 -16.33 9.09 -15.50
C ALA A 106 -16.93 9.56 -16.85
N SER A 107 -16.09 9.92 -17.81
CA SER A 107 -16.52 10.29 -19.16
C SER A 107 -17.22 9.14 -19.88
N ALA A 108 -16.70 7.91 -19.79
CA ALA A 108 -17.31 6.73 -20.40
C ALA A 108 -18.67 6.39 -19.76
N LEU A 109 -18.86 6.72 -18.49
CA LEU A 109 -20.13 6.60 -17.77
C LEU A 109 -21.09 7.80 -18.01
N ASN A 110 -20.70 8.76 -18.85
CA ASN A 110 -21.43 9.99 -19.12
C ASN A 110 -21.68 10.86 -17.88
N ILE A 111 -20.76 10.85 -16.91
CA ILE A 111 -20.80 11.71 -15.73
C ILE A 111 -20.25 13.10 -16.12
N PRO A 112 -21.04 14.18 -16.03
CA PRO A 112 -20.54 15.52 -16.33
C PRO A 112 -19.43 15.95 -15.38
N GLU A 113 -18.45 16.73 -15.87
CA GLU A 113 -17.30 17.20 -15.08
C GLU A 113 -17.75 17.92 -13.79
N ALA A 114 -18.79 18.75 -13.85
CA ALA A 114 -19.31 19.43 -12.67
C ALA A 114 -19.90 18.48 -11.62
N GLU A 115 -20.46 17.36 -12.05
CA GLU A 115 -20.96 16.33 -11.15
C GLU A 115 -19.79 15.51 -10.57
N TRP A 116 -18.84 15.16 -11.42
CA TRP A 116 -17.59 14.52 -11.00
C TRP A 116 -16.91 15.29 -9.87
N LEU A 117 -16.68 16.60 -10.06
CA LEU A 117 -16.02 17.46 -9.07
C LEU A 117 -16.82 17.55 -7.76
N ARG A 118 -18.15 17.49 -7.81
CA ARG A 118 -18.98 17.45 -6.59
C ARG A 118 -18.90 16.13 -5.83
N LYS A 119 -18.55 15.03 -6.51
CA LYS A 119 -18.42 13.70 -5.90
C LYS A 119 -17.07 13.46 -5.24
N MET A 120 -16.04 14.24 -5.59
CA MET A 120 -14.70 14.04 -5.03
C MET A 120 -14.64 14.20 -3.51
N PRO A 121 -15.22 15.25 -2.89
CA PRO A 121 -15.25 15.38 -1.44
C PRO A 121 -16.00 14.25 -0.71
N ASP A 122 -16.96 13.60 -1.38
CA ASP A 122 -17.74 12.48 -0.84
C ASP A 122 -17.05 11.13 -1.05
N SER A 123 -15.92 11.11 -1.73
CA SER A 123 -15.15 9.92 -1.99
C SER A 123 -14.13 9.66 -0.90
N PHE A 124 -13.72 8.40 -0.74
CA PHE A 124 -12.79 7.99 0.30
C PHE A 124 -11.72 7.06 -0.28
N MET A 125 -10.48 7.21 0.19
CA MET A 125 -9.33 6.42 -0.25
C MET A 125 -8.64 5.74 0.93
N LEU A 126 -8.27 4.48 0.76
CA LEU A 126 -7.26 3.82 1.56
C LEU A 126 -5.93 3.90 0.83
N SER A 127 -4.92 4.47 1.46
CA SER A 127 -3.54 4.39 1.01
C SER A 127 -2.87 3.27 1.79
N ALA A 128 -2.55 2.18 1.11
CA ALA A 128 -2.08 0.97 1.75
C ALA A 128 -0.62 0.70 1.38
N ASP A 129 0.21 0.59 2.41
CA ASP A 129 1.64 0.35 2.33
C ASP A 129 2.12 -0.18 3.68
N ASN A 130 3.03 -1.17 3.71
CA ASN A 130 3.40 -1.85 4.95
C ASN A 130 3.95 -0.87 6.01
N ALA A 131 3.93 -1.29 7.26
CA ALA A 131 4.33 -0.48 8.42
C ALA A 131 5.42 -1.18 9.24
N HIS A 132 6.27 -0.40 9.90
CA HIS A 132 7.26 -0.96 10.80
C HIS A 132 6.60 -1.55 12.06
N ALA A 133 6.88 -2.82 12.34
CA ALA A 133 6.62 -3.42 13.64
C ALA A 133 7.76 -3.14 14.64
N VAL A 134 7.47 -3.32 15.93
CA VAL A 134 8.49 -3.24 16.98
C VAL A 134 9.48 -4.39 16.80
N HIS A 135 10.74 -4.06 16.56
CA HIS A 135 11.80 -5.05 16.50
C HIS A 135 12.21 -5.46 17.93
N PRO A 136 12.20 -6.76 18.28
CA PRO A 136 12.41 -7.20 19.67
C PRO A 136 13.77 -6.79 20.25
N ASN A 137 14.81 -6.66 19.42
CA ASN A 137 16.14 -6.26 19.86
C ASN A 137 16.40 -4.74 19.77
N TYR A 138 15.46 -3.96 19.20
CA TYR A 138 15.61 -2.52 18.96
C TYR A 138 14.33 -1.77 19.31
N THR A 139 13.71 -2.10 20.43
CA THR A 139 12.43 -1.51 20.86
C THR A 139 12.50 0.00 21.07
N GLU A 140 13.69 0.53 21.33
CA GLU A 140 13.95 1.96 21.47
C GLU A 140 13.85 2.73 20.15
N LYS A 141 13.84 2.06 19.00
CA LYS A 141 13.66 2.69 17.69
C LYS A 141 12.21 3.06 17.40
N CYS A 142 11.25 2.47 18.12
CA CYS A 142 9.83 2.74 17.96
C CYS A 142 9.35 3.80 18.94
N ASP A 143 8.18 4.38 18.65
CA ASP A 143 7.45 5.22 19.61
C ASP A 143 7.19 4.43 20.89
N GLN A 144 7.25 5.11 22.04
CA GLN A 144 7.14 4.44 23.35
C GLN A 144 5.70 4.04 23.68
N THR A 145 4.73 4.71 23.08
CA THR A 145 3.30 4.57 23.41
C THR A 145 2.55 3.79 22.32
N ASN A 146 2.83 4.10 21.05
CA ASN A 146 2.13 3.53 19.91
C ASN A 146 3.00 2.44 19.27
N ARG A 147 2.78 1.20 19.67
CA ARG A 147 3.59 0.06 19.28
C ARG A 147 2.81 -0.92 18.43
N CYS A 148 3.35 -1.26 17.27
CA CYS A 148 2.77 -2.21 16.34
C CYS A 148 3.51 -3.55 16.42
N TYR A 149 2.77 -4.65 16.48
CA TYR A 149 3.31 -5.99 16.60
C TYR A 149 2.77 -6.89 15.50
N LEU A 150 3.58 -7.85 15.06
CA LEU A 150 3.15 -8.90 14.13
C LEU A 150 1.95 -9.66 14.69
N ASN A 151 1.00 -10.02 13.85
CA ASN A 151 -0.28 -10.66 14.21
C ASN A 151 -1.18 -9.81 15.12
N GLY A 152 -0.90 -8.52 15.23
CA GLY A 152 -1.68 -7.58 16.04
C GLY A 152 -2.82 -6.92 15.26
N GLY A 153 -2.94 -7.17 13.98
CA GLY A 153 -3.92 -6.55 13.11
C GLY A 153 -3.30 -5.51 12.18
N ILE A 154 -4.15 -4.69 11.59
CA ILE A 154 -3.72 -3.64 10.67
C ILE A 154 -3.29 -2.38 11.41
N VAL A 155 -2.50 -1.56 10.75
CA VAL A 155 -1.94 -0.33 11.30
C VAL A 155 -2.57 0.87 10.64
N ILE A 156 -3.03 1.85 11.41
CA ILE A 156 -3.34 3.21 10.93
C ILE A 156 -2.12 4.10 11.23
N LYS A 157 -1.59 4.74 10.20
CA LYS A 157 -0.37 5.53 10.27
C LYS A 157 -0.69 7.02 10.43
N TYR A 158 -0.03 7.70 11.38
CA TYR A 158 -0.15 9.14 11.60
C TYR A 158 1.20 9.84 11.47
N SER A 159 1.18 11.05 10.96
CA SER A 159 2.35 11.90 10.84
C SER A 159 2.01 13.36 11.07
N ALA A 160 2.60 13.99 12.08
CA ALA A 160 2.36 15.39 12.41
C ALA A 160 2.81 16.36 11.29
N ASN A 161 3.79 15.98 10.49
CA ASN A 161 4.27 16.73 9.33
C ASN A 161 3.68 16.22 8.00
N GLN A 162 2.58 15.48 8.08
CA GLN A 162 1.76 15.01 6.95
C GLN A 162 2.54 14.19 5.90
N LYS A 163 3.47 13.38 6.34
CA LYS A 163 4.07 12.32 5.53
C LYS A 163 3.08 11.16 5.29
N TYR A 164 2.02 11.12 6.10
CA TYR A 164 0.80 10.34 5.92
C TYR A 164 -0.39 11.31 5.94
N THR A 165 -1.40 11.02 5.14
CA THR A 165 -2.60 11.89 5.00
C THR A 165 -3.62 11.71 6.11
N THR A 166 -3.48 10.67 6.93
CA THR A 166 -4.43 10.34 7.99
C THR A 166 -4.71 11.54 8.91
N ASP A 167 -5.98 11.82 9.09
CA ASP A 167 -6.50 12.74 10.09
C ASP A 167 -7.48 12.03 11.05
N SER A 168 -8.02 12.76 11.99
CA SER A 168 -8.94 12.21 12.99
C SER A 168 -10.24 11.68 12.37
N VAL A 169 -10.72 12.27 11.29
CA VAL A 169 -11.97 11.89 10.62
C VAL A 169 -11.76 10.63 9.82
N SER A 170 -10.76 10.61 8.95
CA SER A 170 -10.44 9.46 8.10
C SER A 170 -10.12 8.23 8.94
N ALA A 171 -9.34 8.40 10.02
CA ALA A 171 -9.05 7.32 10.94
C ALA A 171 -10.27 6.81 11.70
N ALA A 172 -11.17 7.70 12.14
CA ALA A 172 -12.40 7.31 12.84
C ALA A 172 -13.34 6.51 11.92
N VAL A 173 -13.53 6.94 10.66
CA VAL A 173 -14.35 6.23 9.68
C VAL A 173 -13.80 4.84 9.42
N PHE A 174 -12.52 4.72 9.11
CA PHE A 174 -11.93 3.42 8.83
C PHE A 174 -11.81 2.52 10.07
N GLY A 175 -11.47 3.10 11.22
CA GLY A 175 -11.43 2.38 12.49
C GLY A 175 -12.79 1.77 12.85
N GLU A 176 -13.90 2.49 12.60
CA GLU A 176 -15.25 1.96 12.84
C GLU A 176 -15.63 0.86 11.83
N ILE A 177 -15.21 0.97 10.57
CA ILE A 177 -15.35 -0.12 9.59
C ILE A 177 -14.62 -1.37 10.08
N CYS A 178 -13.38 -1.23 10.53
CA CYS A 178 -12.61 -2.34 11.10
C CYS A 178 -13.29 -2.95 12.34
N ARG A 179 -13.81 -2.10 13.24
CA ARG A 179 -14.52 -2.56 14.43
C ARG A 179 -15.77 -3.38 14.07
N LYS A 180 -16.56 -2.93 13.09
CA LYS A 180 -17.73 -3.67 12.60
C LYS A 180 -17.33 -4.99 11.92
N ALA A 181 -16.19 -4.99 11.25
CA ALA A 181 -15.61 -6.17 10.62
C ALA A 181 -14.84 -7.07 11.59
N GLU A 182 -14.77 -6.74 12.88
CA GLU A 182 -13.99 -7.48 13.88
C GLU A 182 -12.51 -7.67 13.46
N VAL A 183 -11.91 -6.60 12.94
CA VAL A 183 -10.49 -6.54 12.59
C VAL A 183 -9.76 -5.70 13.63
N PRO A 184 -8.74 -6.22 14.30
CA PRO A 184 -7.95 -5.45 15.24
C PRO A 184 -7.14 -4.37 14.53
N VAL A 185 -7.00 -3.21 15.19
CA VAL A 185 -6.29 -2.03 14.66
C VAL A 185 -5.25 -1.56 15.65
N MET A 186 -4.06 -1.26 15.16
CA MET A 186 -2.98 -0.61 15.90
C MET A 186 -2.72 0.78 15.33
N ILE A 187 -2.16 1.65 16.16
CA ILE A 187 -1.79 3.02 15.78
C ILE A 187 -0.29 3.11 15.65
N PHE A 188 0.18 3.72 14.57
CA PHE A 188 1.60 3.95 14.32
C PHE A 188 1.91 5.44 14.31
N HIS A 189 2.93 5.81 15.05
CA HIS A 189 3.62 7.08 14.96
C HIS A 189 5.12 6.84 14.85
N ASN A 190 5.78 7.62 13.99
CA ASN A 190 7.23 7.67 14.06
C ASN A 190 7.68 8.25 15.41
N ARG A 191 8.77 7.76 15.93
CA ARG A 191 9.43 8.37 17.08
C ARG A 191 9.76 9.84 16.75
N SER A 192 9.42 10.76 17.64
CA SER A 192 9.43 12.21 17.35
C SER A 192 10.81 12.80 17.02
N ASP A 193 11.88 12.13 17.43
CA ASP A 193 13.28 12.52 17.20
C ASP A 193 13.92 11.77 16.01
N MET A 194 13.15 10.98 15.27
CA MET A 194 13.61 10.26 14.08
C MET A 194 12.83 10.69 12.83
N ALA A 195 13.55 10.87 11.74
CA ALA A 195 12.91 11.09 10.45
C ALA A 195 12.12 9.84 10.03
N GLY A 196 10.86 10.04 9.69
CA GLY A 196 10.04 9.00 9.08
C GLY A 196 10.06 9.04 7.57
N GLY A 197 9.72 7.93 6.95
CA GLY A 197 9.42 7.85 5.53
C GLY A 197 8.11 8.56 5.16
N SER A 198 7.76 8.49 3.90
CA SER A 198 6.48 8.90 3.33
C SER A 198 5.86 7.70 2.64
N THR A 199 4.60 7.79 2.27
CA THR A 199 3.92 6.77 1.47
C THR A 199 3.30 7.41 0.22
N LEU A 200 2.60 6.60 -0.55
CA LEU A 200 1.92 7.06 -1.77
C LEU A 200 0.70 7.95 -1.49
N GLY A 201 0.09 7.88 -0.29
CA GLY A 201 -1.17 8.56 0.02
C GLY A 201 -1.09 10.07 -0.07
N ASN A 202 -0.11 10.68 0.58
CA ASN A 202 0.07 12.13 0.53
C ASN A 202 0.48 12.62 -0.87
N ILE A 203 1.16 11.77 -1.67
CA ILE A 203 1.54 12.08 -3.04
C ILE A 203 0.31 12.02 -3.95
N SER A 204 -0.42 10.90 -3.97
CA SER A 204 -1.64 10.74 -4.77
C SER A 204 -2.72 11.78 -4.44
N ASN A 205 -2.83 12.15 -3.16
CA ASN A 205 -3.81 13.14 -2.71
C ASN A 205 -3.53 14.55 -3.24
N GLY A 206 -2.30 14.84 -3.62
CA GLY A 206 -1.95 16.07 -4.35
C GLY A 206 -2.56 16.16 -5.76
N HIS A 207 -2.88 15.01 -6.37
CA HIS A 207 -3.47 14.92 -7.73
C HIS A 207 -4.95 14.59 -7.70
N LEU A 208 -5.42 13.89 -6.68
CA LEU A 208 -6.82 13.50 -6.50
C LEU A 208 -7.21 13.68 -5.03
N SER A 209 -7.71 14.88 -4.70
CA SER A 209 -7.98 15.30 -3.32
C SER A 209 -9.19 14.56 -2.75
N LEU A 210 -8.94 13.50 -2.00
CA LEU A 210 -9.94 12.64 -1.36
C LEU A 210 -9.74 12.61 0.16
N ASN A 211 -10.80 12.27 0.89
CA ASN A 211 -10.64 11.85 2.28
C ASN A 211 -9.81 10.57 2.30
N THR A 212 -8.65 10.59 2.95
CA THR A 212 -7.68 9.50 2.86
C THR A 212 -7.17 9.08 4.23
N VAL A 213 -7.04 7.77 4.43
CA VAL A 213 -6.35 7.18 5.58
C VAL A 213 -5.19 6.32 5.10
N ASP A 214 -4.02 6.51 5.68
CA ASP A 214 -2.85 5.67 5.45
C ASP A 214 -2.85 4.48 6.40
N ILE A 215 -2.80 3.29 5.83
CA ILE A 215 -2.85 2.02 6.56
C ILE A 215 -1.70 1.12 6.14
N GLY A 216 -1.44 0.06 6.91
CA GLY A 216 -0.40 -0.91 6.55
C GLY A 216 -0.48 -2.20 7.33
N ILE A 217 0.32 -3.16 6.90
CA ILE A 217 0.56 -4.42 7.61
C ILE A 217 1.88 -4.29 8.36
N PRO A 218 1.92 -4.63 9.67
CA PRO A 218 3.16 -4.54 10.43
C PRO A 218 4.16 -5.59 9.97
N GLN A 219 5.42 -5.17 9.73
CA GLN A 219 6.49 -6.07 9.34
C GLN A 219 7.82 -5.72 9.99
N LEU A 220 8.75 -6.67 9.95
CA LEU A 220 10.15 -6.51 10.33
C LEU A 220 11.05 -6.61 9.09
N ALA A 221 12.21 -5.98 9.18
CA ALA A 221 13.26 -6.02 8.16
C ALA A 221 12.79 -5.49 6.78
N MET A 222 11.90 -4.50 6.77
CA MET A 222 11.46 -3.77 5.57
C MET A 222 12.67 -3.36 4.71
N HIS A 223 12.58 -3.52 3.40
CA HIS A 223 13.62 -3.29 2.40
C HIS A 223 14.83 -4.25 2.47
N SER A 224 14.79 -5.29 3.28
CA SER A 224 15.83 -6.33 3.27
C SER A 224 15.57 -7.38 2.20
N CYS A 225 16.57 -8.23 1.95
CA CYS A 225 16.40 -9.35 1.01
C CYS A 225 15.33 -10.36 1.43
N VAL A 226 15.02 -10.44 2.72
CA VAL A 226 13.94 -11.26 3.30
C VAL A 226 13.31 -10.47 4.42
N GLU A 227 12.04 -10.25 4.30
CA GLU A 227 11.20 -9.51 5.25
C GLU A 227 10.34 -10.48 6.05
N THR A 228 9.81 -10.03 7.18
CA THR A 228 9.01 -10.88 8.06
C THR A 228 7.72 -10.17 8.46
N ALA A 229 6.59 -10.84 8.29
CA ALA A 229 5.27 -10.37 8.72
C ALA A 229 4.54 -11.41 9.55
N GLY A 230 3.43 -11.00 10.17
CA GLY A 230 2.51 -11.91 10.84
C GLY A 230 1.63 -12.67 9.84
N GLU A 231 1.40 -13.95 10.09
CA GLU A 231 0.57 -14.80 9.21
C GLU A 231 -0.88 -14.30 9.14
N LYS A 232 -1.43 -13.80 10.26
CA LYS A 232 -2.83 -13.36 10.36
C LYS A 232 -3.09 -11.99 9.72
N ASP A 233 -2.07 -11.14 9.62
CA ASP A 233 -2.27 -9.73 9.29
C ASP A 233 -2.72 -9.53 7.84
N THR A 234 -2.29 -10.40 6.91
CA THR A 234 -2.79 -10.37 5.52
C THR A 234 -4.30 -10.63 5.47
N ALA A 235 -4.79 -11.63 6.20
CA ALA A 235 -6.21 -11.94 6.25
C ALA A 235 -7.02 -10.80 6.90
N TYR A 236 -6.48 -10.17 7.94
CA TYR A 236 -7.08 -8.97 8.53
C TYR A 236 -7.15 -7.81 7.53
N MET A 237 -6.10 -7.58 6.74
CA MET A 237 -6.10 -6.52 5.73
C MET A 237 -7.13 -6.78 4.63
N VAL A 238 -7.19 -8.00 4.09
CA VAL A 238 -8.21 -8.38 3.10
C VAL A 238 -9.63 -8.16 3.67
N LYS A 239 -9.88 -8.61 4.91
CA LYS A 239 -11.17 -8.45 5.57
C LYS A 239 -11.55 -6.98 5.78
N ALA A 240 -10.60 -6.15 6.24
CA ALA A 240 -10.81 -4.72 6.44
C ALA A 240 -11.10 -3.98 5.13
N MET A 241 -10.31 -4.24 4.08
CA MET A 241 -10.48 -3.63 2.77
C MET A 241 -11.78 -4.09 2.08
N THR A 242 -12.17 -5.37 2.22
CA THR A 242 -13.46 -5.86 1.73
C THR A 242 -14.62 -5.15 2.43
N ALA A 243 -14.54 -4.99 3.74
CA ALA A 243 -15.55 -4.24 4.51
C ALA A 243 -15.60 -2.77 4.08
N PHE A 244 -14.46 -2.15 3.81
CA PHE A 244 -14.38 -0.80 3.28
C PHE A 244 -15.04 -0.67 1.90
N TYR A 245 -14.74 -1.55 0.95
CA TYR A 245 -15.37 -1.53 -0.37
C TYR A 245 -16.88 -1.72 -0.31
N ASN A 246 -17.37 -2.52 0.64
CA ASN A 246 -18.79 -2.77 0.83
C ASN A 246 -19.50 -1.70 1.66
N ALA A 247 -18.77 -0.79 2.32
CA ALA A 247 -19.36 0.29 3.10
C ALA A 247 -19.98 1.37 2.19
N ASP A 248 -21.17 1.85 2.57
CA ASP A 248 -21.80 3.00 1.92
C ASP A 248 -21.43 4.31 2.63
N ILE A 249 -20.14 4.66 2.55
CA ILE A 249 -19.60 5.86 3.21
C ILE A 249 -20.26 7.09 2.59
N ARG A 250 -20.93 7.90 3.40
CA ARG A 250 -21.56 9.19 3.01
C ARG A 250 -21.27 10.24 4.05
N GLN A 251 -20.80 11.38 3.61
CA GLN A 251 -20.74 12.57 4.45
C GLN A 251 -22.13 13.23 4.49
N THR A 252 -22.72 13.30 5.67
CA THR A 252 -24.08 13.87 5.88
C THR A 252 -24.03 15.31 6.35
N ALA A 253 -22.93 15.71 7.02
CA ALA A 253 -22.60 17.08 7.40
C ALA A 253 -21.10 17.18 7.67
N ASP A 254 -20.60 18.36 7.98
CA ASP A 254 -19.18 18.54 8.33
C ASP A 254 -18.80 17.64 9.52
N GLY A 255 -17.81 16.77 9.31
CA GLY A 255 -17.34 15.79 10.29
C GLY A 255 -18.34 14.66 10.61
N MET A 256 -19.47 14.53 9.92
CA MET A 256 -20.49 13.51 10.15
C MET A 256 -20.57 12.53 8.98
N TYR A 257 -20.36 11.27 9.27
CA TYR A 257 -20.38 10.17 8.29
C TYR A 257 -21.37 9.08 8.69
N THR A 258 -21.99 8.48 7.68
CA THR A 258 -22.76 7.22 7.79
C THR A 258 -22.14 6.15 6.92
N PHE A 259 -22.22 4.87 7.31
CA PHE A 259 -21.71 3.71 6.57
C PHE A 259 -22.16 2.37 7.19
#